data_73d1f24270be12b7549efd5ef6d79d06
#
_entry.id   73d1f24270be12b7549efd5ef6d79d06
#
_cell.length_a   1.000
_cell.length_b   1.000
_cell.length_c   1.000
_cell.angle_alpha   90.00
_cell.angle_beta   90.00
_cell.angle_gamma   90.00
#
_symmetry.space_group_name_H-M   'P 1'
#
loop_
_entity.id
_entity.type
_entity.pdbx_description
1 polymer ?
#
loop_
_entity_poly.entity_id
_entity_poly.type
_entity_poly.pdbx_seq_one_letter_code
_entity_poly.pdbx_strand_id
1 'polypeptide(L)'
;MLRSLNLSFAALILMLLAACATPPPKPSVDYDVEHDFSGDTKIGFYALSGSVTGNNPMQLTDFQKDRIKEALGTALDGKGYTLVDSARDADLLVSWHLNTVEKQVVRTTSSPNYGMSMGYSRYNRYAMYNCYNCMNTTDVQVTDYTQGTFIVDMVDPAKNRSVWRSVTQSKMKGEMLKDQATIDSAARLVLKDFPPGAVKTAP
;
A
#
# COMPACT_ATOMS: atom_id res chain seq x y z
N MET A 1 -44.49 0.69 20.36
CA MET A 1 -43.48 -0.32 20.65
C MET A 1 -42.83 -0.93 19.37
N LEU A 2 -43.52 -1.21 18.26
CA LEU A 2 -42.89 -1.73 17.03
C LEU A 2 -41.91 -0.76 16.35
N ARG A 3 -42.09 0.55 16.41
CA ARG A 3 -41.19 1.53 15.77
C ARG A 3 -39.82 1.62 16.45
N SER A 4 -39.75 1.47 17.76
CA SER A 4 -38.47 1.46 18.49
C SER A 4 -37.64 0.19 18.24
N LEU A 5 -38.28 -0.96 18.01
CA LEU A 5 -37.65 -2.22 17.73
C LEU A 5 -36.96 -2.19 16.35
N ASN A 6 -37.62 -1.57 15.33
CA ASN A 6 -37.05 -1.44 13.98
C ASN A 6 -35.83 -0.49 13.93
N LEU A 7 -35.81 0.58 14.73
CA LEU A 7 -34.68 1.49 14.84
C LEU A 7 -33.46 0.79 15.46
N SER A 8 -33.67 0.00 16.51
CA SER A 8 -32.58 -0.76 17.18
C SER A 8 -31.99 -1.83 16.28
N PHE A 9 -32.81 -2.51 15.47
CA PHE A 9 -32.35 -3.52 14.52
C PHE A 9 -31.57 -2.91 13.35
N ALA A 10 -31.99 -1.75 12.84
CA ALA A 10 -31.28 -1.00 11.81
C ALA A 10 -29.90 -0.50 12.30
N ALA A 11 -29.82 -0.01 13.53
CA ALA A 11 -28.56 0.42 14.13
C ALA A 11 -27.58 -0.76 14.34
N LEU A 12 -28.06 -1.93 14.70
CA LEU A 12 -27.24 -3.13 14.86
C LEU A 12 -26.67 -3.62 13.53
N ILE A 13 -27.45 -3.56 12.44
CA ILE A 13 -26.98 -3.93 11.10
C ILE A 13 -25.92 -2.94 10.59
N LEU A 14 -26.06 -1.64 10.86
CA LEU A 14 -25.05 -0.63 10.49
C LEU A 14 -23.71 -0.86 11.20
N MET A 15 -23.72 -1.31 12.46
CA MET A 15 -22.49 -1.62 13.20
C MET A 15 -21.75 -2.85 12.65
N LEU A 16 -22.45 -3.81 12.08
CA LEU A 16 -21.85 -5.03 11.52
C LEU A 16 -21.13 -4.77 10.18
N LEU A 17 -21.48 -3.72 9.44
CA LEU A 17 -20.86 -3.34 8.17
C LEU A 17 -19.49 -2.65 8.35
N ALA A 18 -19.16 -2.15 9.53
CA ALA A 18 -17.89 -1.46 9.81
C ALA A 18 -16.72 -2.43 10.11
N ALA A 19 -16.95 -3.72 10.26
CA ALA A 19 -15.98 -4.68 10.80
C ALA A 19 -14.96 -5.23 9.79
N CYS A 20 -15.05 -4.92 8.49
CA CYS A 20 -14.19 -5.52 7.45
C CYS A 20 -13.19 -4.57 6.80
N ALA A 21 -12.92 -3.41 7.36
CA ALA A 21 -11.90 -2.52 6.81
C ALA A 21 -10.51 -3.03 7.21
N THR A 22 -9.79 -3.63 6.26
CA THR A 22 -8.36 -3.92 6.44
C THR A 22 -7.62 -2.60 6.64
N PRO A 23 -6.89 -2.40 7.74
CA PRO A 23 -6.17 -1.16 7.96
C PRO A 23 -5.17 -0.93 6.82
N PRO A 24 -5.00 0.31 6.35
CA PRO A 24 -4.01 0.62 5.33
C PRO A 24 -2.60 0.25 5.83
N PRO A 25 -1.69 -0.14 4.93
CA PRO A 25 -0.32 -0.46 5.31
C PRO A 25 0.31 0.74 6.01
N LYS A 26 1.00 0.50 7.14
CA LYS A 26 1.72 1.57 7.85
C LYS A 26 3.02 1.85 7.11
N PRO A 27 3.38 3.13 6.88
CA PRO A 27 4.70 3.49 6.39
C PRO A 27 5.78 3.06 7.40
N SER A 28 6.94 2.64 6.88
CA SER A 28 8.16 2.52 7.67
C SER A 28 8.89 3.85 7.60
N VAL A 29 9.12 4.50 8.74
CA VAL A 29 9.74 5.82 8.81
C VAL A 29 11.04 5.74 9.58
N ASP A 30 12.07 6.42 9.07
CA ASP A 30 13.37 6.63 9.70
C ASP A 30 13.79 8.08 9.52
N TYR A 31 14.47 8.68 10.50
CA TYR A 31 14.88 10.08 10.45
C TYR A 31 16.09 10.37 11.32
N ASP A 32 16.79 11.44 10.97
CA ASP A 32 17.91 11.99 11.74
C ASP A 32 17.37 12.71 12.98
N VAL A 33 17.62 12.15 14.15
CA VAL A 33 17.16 12.68 15.44
C VAL A 33 17.86 13.99 15.86
N GLU A 34 18.99 14.31 15.20
CA GLU A 34 19.74 15.52 15.46
C GLU A 34 19.29 16.68 14.55
N HIS A 35 18.47 16.41 13.53
CA HIS A 35 17.95 17.44 12.63
C HIS A 35 16.72 18.12 13.24
N ASP A 36 16.77 19.45 13.33
CA ASP A 36 15.63 20.25 13.80
C ASP A 36 14.69 20.63 12.64
N PHE A 37 13.59 19.91 12.53
CA PHE A 37 12.56 20.14 11.52
C PHE A 37 11.68 21.38 11.78
N SER A 38 11.79 22.03 12.93
CA SER A 38 10.92 23.16 13.28
C SER A 38 11.23 24.43 12.49
N GLY A 39 12.46 24.56 12.01
CA GLY A 39 12.90 25.66 11.16
C GLY A 39 12.59 25.49 9.69
N ASP A 40 12.28 24.27 9.25
CA ASP A 40 12.06 23.95 7.85
C ASP A 40 10.63 24.34 7.44
N THR A 41 10.51 25.28 6.54
CA THR A 41 9.21 25.79 6.06
C THR A 41 9.06 25.74 4.55
N LYS A 42 10.19 25.72 3.81
CA LYS A 42 10.23 25.74 2.35
C LYS A 42 10.71 24.41 1.81
N ILE A 43 9.93 23.83 0.92
CA ILE A 43 10.25 22.53 0.32
C ILE A 43 10.33 22.66 -1.19
N GLY A 44 11.45 22.19 -1.75
CA GLY A 44 11.64 22.03 -3.19
C GLY A 44 11.62 20.57 -3.61
N PHE A 45 11.63 20.30 -4.91
CA PHE A 45 11.78 18.94 -5.43
C PHE A 45 13.20 18.68 -5.91
N TYR A 46 13.73 17.52 -5.55
CA TYR A 46 15.04 17.10 -6.03
C TYR A 46 14.98 16.76 -7.51
N ALA A 47 15.91 17.32 -8.30
CA ALA A 47 15.87 17.25 -9.77
C ALA A 47 15.92 15.81 -10.33
N LEU A 48 16.58 14.88 -9.63
CA LEU A 48 16.72 13.49 -10.05
C LEU A 48 15.65 12.56 -9.44
N SER A 49 14.55 13.11 -8.95
CA SER A 49 13.43 12.31 -8.43
C SER A 49 12.72 11.55 -9.54
N GLY A 50 12.00 10.48 -9.16
CA GLY A 50 11.15 9.73 -10.08
C GLY A 50 11.87 8.61 -10.80
N SER A 51 13.01 8.14 -10.31
CA SER A 51 13.63 6.92 -10.80
C SER A 51 12.83 5.69 -10.41
N VAL A 52 12.71 4.73 -11.34
CA VAL A 52 12.11 3.43 -11.09
C VAL A 52 13.19 2.36 -11.19
N THR A 53 13.27 1.53 -10.17
CA THR A 53 14.24 0.45 -10.06
C THR A 53 13.54 -0.89 -9.79
N GLY A 54 14.27 -2.00 -9.81
CA GLY A 54 13.74 -3.35 -9.53
C GLY A 54 14.01 -4.33 -10.65
N ASN A 55 13.53 -5.57 -10.50
CA ASN A 55 13.72 -6.64 -11.49
C ASN A 55 12.80 -6.51 -12.72
N ASN A 56 11.72 -5.73 -12.60
CA ASN A 56 10.87 -5.36 -13.73
C ASN A 56 10.52 -3.87 -13.59
N PRO A 57 11.49 -2.95 -13.89
CA PRO A 57 11.27 -1.54 -13.70
C PRO A 57 10.20 -1.02 -14.65
N MET A 58 9.10 -0.57 -14.09
CA MET A 58 8.04 0.10 -14.84
C MET A 58 8.55 1.45 -15.32
N GLN A 59 8.42 1.74 -16.61
CA GLN A 59 8.72 3.06 -17.13
C GLN A 59 7.56 4.01 -16.81
N LEU A 60 7.82 5.00 -15.96
CA LEU A 60 6.86 6.08 -15.70
C LEU A 60 6.89 7.09 -16.85
N THR A 61 5.71 7.43 -17.35
CA THR A 61 5.55 8.57 -18.25
C THR A 61 5.75 9.88 -17.48
N ASP A 62 6.07 10.96 -18.18
CA ASP A 62 6.23 12.27 -17.54
C ASP A 62 4.93 12.72 -16.87
N PHE A 63 3.77 12.43 -17.48
CA PHE A 63 2.46 12.69 -16.87
C PHE A 63 2.26 11.97 -15.53
N GLN A 64 2.78 10.76 -15.38
CA GLN A 64 2.71 10.02 -14.12
C GLN A 64 3.64 10.61 -13.07
N LYS A 65 4.84 11.03 -13.47
CA LYS A 65 5.78 11.73 -12.59
C LYS A 65 5.19 13.06 -12.10
N ASP A 66 4.57 13.82 -13.00
CA ASP A 66 3.93 15.10 -12.67
C ASP A 66 2.78 14.91 -11.67
N ARG A 67 1.94 13.90 -11.86
CA ARG A 67 0.86 13.55 -10.90
C ARG A 67 1.40 13.21 -9.52
N ILE A 68 2.49 12.45 -9.45
CA ILE A 68 3.12 12.10 -8.17
C ILE A 68 3.70 13.34 -7.51
N LYS A 69 4.38 14.21 -8.27
CA LYS A 69 4.93 15.47 -7.79
C LYS A 69 3.81 16.39 -7.26
N GLU A 70 2.72 16.53 -8.00
CA GLU A 70 1.54 17.30 -7.60
C GLU A 70 0.92 16.77 -6.30
N ALA A 71 0.74 15.45 -6.20
CA ALA A 71 0.17 14.81 -5.01
C ALA A 71 1.05 15.00 -3.76
N LEU A 72 2.38 14.85 -3.91
CA LEU A 72 3.31 15.10 -2.81
C LEU A 72 3.30 16.58 -2.41
N GLY A 73 3.30 17.50 -3.40
CA GLY A 73 3.21 18.93 -3.16
C GLY A 73 1.93 19.32 -2.42
N THR A 74 0.78 18.85 -2.88
CA THR A 74 -0.51 19.10 -2.22
C THR A 74 -0.54 18.56 -0.80
N ALA A 75 0.04 17.37 -0.57
CA ALA A 75 0.08 16.79 0.77
C ALA A 75 1.00 17.58 1.73
N LEU A 76 2.08 18.17 1.24
CA LEU A 76 3.00 19.02 2.01
C LEU A 76 2.41 20.41 2.27
N ASP A 77 1.78 21.03 1.26
CA ASP A 77 1.06 22.29 1.42
C ASP A 77 -0.03 22.17 2.48
N GLY A 78 -0.80 21.07 2.45
CA GLY A 78 -1.80 20.76 3.50
C GLY A 78 -1.23 20.57 4.90
N LYS A 79 0.10 20.43 5.04
CA LYS A 79 0.83 20.39 6.32
C LYS A 79 1.46 21.74 6.69
N GLY A 80 1.28 22.78 5.86
CA GLY A 80 1.77 24.13 6.09
C GLY A 80 3.14 24.45 5.51
N TYR A 81 3.68 23.58 4.65
CA TYR A 81 4.94 23.86 3.95
C TYR A 81 4.69 24.70 2.70
N THR A 82 5.62 25.61 2.40
CA THR A 82 5.61 26.42 1.18
C THR A 82 6.44 25.73 0.10
N LEU A 83 5.84 25.44 -1.05
CA LEU A 83 6.57 24.88 -2.18
C LEU A 83 7.37 25.96 -2.90
N VAL A 84 8.63 25.67 -3.23
CA VAL A 84 9.54 26.53 -3.98
C VAL A 84 10.08 25.79 -5.21
N ASP A 85 10.25 26.53 -6.31
CA ASP A 85 10.75 25.96 -7.57
C ASP A 85 12.27 25.77 -7.56
N SER A 86 12.98 26.65 -6.86
CA SER A 86 14.44 26.64 -6.80
C SER A 86 14.92 25.80 -5.61
N ALA A 87 15.76 24.80 -5.88
CA ALA A 87 16.40 24.00 -4.83
C ALA A 87 17.30 24.85 -3.90
N ARG A 88 17.71 26.05 -4.33
CA ARG A 88 18.55 26.97 -3.51
C ARG A 88 17.73 27.69 -2.45
N ASP A 89 16.43 27.86 -2.69
CA ASP A 89 15.51 28.56 -1.81
C ASP A 89 14.77 27.62 -0.86
N ALA A 90 15.03 26.32 -1.00
CA ALA A 90 14.41 25.27 -0.20
C ALA A 90 15.24 24.97 1.06
N ASP A 91 14.55 24.80 2.18
CA ASP A 91 15.11 24.28 3.42
C ASP A 91 15.31 22.76 3.32
N LEU A 92 14.34 22.06 2.68
CA LEU A 92 14.40 20.63 2.38
C LEU A 92 14.04 20.34 0.93
N LEU A 93 14.60 19.28 0.37
CA LEU A 93 14.27 18.77 -0.95
C LEU A 93 13.57 17.41 -0.86
N VAL A 94 12.40 17.31 -1.48
CA VAL A 94 11.72 16.02 -1.64
C VAL A 94 12.37 15.23 -2.76
N SER A 95 12.86 14.06 -2.45
CA SER A 95 13.26 13.04 -3.42
C SER A 95 12.34 11.84 -3.30
N TRP A 96 11.92 11.27 -4.41
CA TRP A 96 11.08 10.09 -4.40
C TRP A 96 11.50 9.08 -5.46
N HIS A 97 11.33 7.81 -5.17
CA HIS A 97 11.61 6.70 -6.09
C HIS A 97 10.58 5.59 -5.92
N LEU A 98 10.46 4.80 -6.96
CA LEU A 98 9.62 3.62 -6.98
C LEU A 98 10.50 2.38 -7.27
N ASN A 99 10.40 1.37 -6.42
CA ASN A 99 11.03 0.07 -6.68
C ASN A 99 9.94 -0.96 -6.96
N THR A 100 10.04 -1.70 -8.06
CA THR A 100 9.05 -2.69 -8.47
C THR A 100 9.67 -4.08 -8.52
N VAL A 101 8.99 -5.04 -7.89
CA VAL A 101 9.41 -6.45 -7.82
C VAL A 101 8.24 -7.34 -8.19
N GLU A 102 8.46 -8.28 -9.10
CA GLU A 102 7.48 -9.34 -9.38
C GLU A 102 7.47 -10.35 -8.23
N LYS A 103 6.28 -10.69 -7.77
CA LYS A 103 6.04 -11.70 -6.74
C LYS A 103 4.95 -12.66 -7.16
N GLN A 104 5.03 -13.88 -6.65
CA GLN A 104 4.04 -14.93 -6.87
C GLN A 104 3.35 -15.26 -5.54
N VAL A 105 2.04 -15.42 -5.60
CA VAL A 105 1.26 -16.03 -4.53
C VAL A 105 0.84 -17.41 -4.99
N VAL A 106 1.31 -18.42 -4.28
CA VAL A 106 0.88 -19.81 -4.47
C VAL A 106 -0.20 -20.12 -3.44
N ARG A 107 -1.40 -20.39 -3.91
CA ARG A 107 -2.51 -20.86 -3.07
C ARG A 107 -2.74 -22.32 -3.36
N THR A 108 -2.62 -23.13 -2.31
CA THR A 108 -2.94 -24.56 -2.37
C THR A 108 -4.27 -24.76 -1.65
N THR A 109 -5.28 -25.21 -2.38
CA THR A 109 -6.59 -25.54 -1.82
C THR A 109 -6.78 -27.05 -1.91
N SER A 110 -6.88 -27.71 -0.77
CA SER A 110 -7.23 -29.12 -0.71
C SER A 110 -8.73 -29.22 -0.45
N SER A 111 -9.48 -29.71 -1.43
CA SER A 111 -10.91 -29.97 -1.28
C SER A 111 -11.12 -31.46 -1.07
N PRO A 112 -11.74 -31.87 0.05
CA PRO A 112 -12.18 -33.23 0.19
C PRO A 112 -13.28 -33.48 -0.84
N ASN A 113 -13.00 -34.35 -1.80
CA ASN A 113 -13.99 -34.73 -2.79
C ASN A 113 -14.89 -35.78 -2.16
N TYR A 114 -16.04 -35.38 -1.62
CA TYR A 114 -17.11 -36.27 -1.23
C TYR A 114 -17.84 -36.80 -2.48
N GLY A 115 -17.11 -37.47 -3.33
CA GLY A 115 -17.69 -38.25 -4.40
C GLY A 115 -18.47 -39.39 -3.80
N MET A 116 -19.75 -39.16 -3.51
CA MET A 116 -20.71 -40.20 -3.18
C MET A 116 -20.95 -41.02 -4.44
N SER A 117 -20.01 -41.87 -4.78
CA SER A 117 -20.23 -42.97 -5.72
C SER A 117 -21.04 -44.04 -5.00
N MET A 118 -22.36 -43.87 -4.99
CA MET A 118 -23.28 -44.98 -4.67
C MET A 118 -23.27 -45.97 -5.83
N GLY A 119 -22.13 -46.57 -6.06
CA GLY A 119 -22.03 -47.78 -6.88
C GLY A 119 -22.43 -49.01 -6.01
N TYR A 120 -23.69 -49.39 -6.09
CA TYR A 120 -24.13 -50.71 -5.58
C TYR A 120 -23.48 -51.79 -6.44
N SER A 121 -22.23 -52.15 -6.08
CA SER A 121 -21.58 -53.34 -6.64
C SER A 121 -21.57 -54.42 -5.58
N ARG A 122 -22.45 -55.36 -5.77
CA ARG A 122 -22.65 -56.56 -4.89
C ARG A 122 -21.44 -57.51 -4.87
N TYR A 123 -20.33 -57.20 -5.53
CA TYR A 123 -19.29 -58.19 -5.82
C TYR A 123 -17.85 -57.87 -5.51
N ASN A 124 -17.54 -56.77 -4.84
CA ASN A 124 -16.13 -56.53 -4.52
C ASN A 124 -15.91 -55.85 -3.15
N ARG A 125 -15.89 -56.67 -2.09
CA ARG A 125 -15.54 -56.20 -0.73
C ARG A 125 -14.08 -55.75 -0.58
N TYR A 126 -13.22 -56.04 -1.53
CA TYR A 126 -11.79 -55.70 -1.48
C TYR A 126 -11.43 -54.38 -2.12
N ALA A 127 -12.29 -53.73 -2.89
CA ALA A 127 -12.03 -52.45 -3.54
C ALA A 127 -12.15 -51.24 -2.61
N MET A 128 -12.67 -51.45 -1.39
CA MET A 128 -12.92 -50.36 -0.45
C MET A 128 -11.67 -49.89 0.33
N TYR A 129 -10.57 -50.64 0.26
CA TYR A 129 -9.37 -50.34 1.08
C TYR A 129 -8.24 -49.63 0.36
N ASN A 130 -8.32 -49.43 -0.96
CA ASN A 130 -7.18 -48.93 -1.71
C ASN A 130 -7.30 -47.46 -2.19
N CYS A 131 -8.33 -46.72 -1.80
CA CYS A 131 -8.49 -45.33 -2.20
C CYS A 131 -8.56 -44.32 -1.05
N TYR A 132 -7.86 -44.59 0.05
CA TYR A 132 -7.79 -43.59 1.13
C TYR A 132 -7.04 -42.29 0.71
N ASN A 133 -6.26 -42.36 -0.36
CA ASN A 133 -5.48 -41.23 -0.90
C ASN A 133 -6.05 -40.63 -2.19
N CYS A 134 -7.16 -41.16 -2.72
CA CYS A 134 -7.77 -40.69 -3.98
C CYS A 134 -8.84 -39.61 -3.76
N MET A 135 -9.09 -39.20 -2.50
CA MET A 135 -10.20 -38.27 -2.18
C MET A 135 -9.79 -36.78 -2.02
N ASN A 136 -8.52 -36.45 -2.10
CA ASN A 136 -8.08 -35.10 -2.00
C ASN A 136 -7.59 -34.60 -3.36
N THR A 137 -8.39 -33.78 -3.99
CA THR A 137 -7.89 -32.94 -5.10
C THR A 137 -7.20 -31.73 -4.52
N THR A 138 -5.90 -31.61 -4.81
CA THR A 138 -5.12 -30.43 -4.49
C THR A 138 -5.09 -29.53 -5.71
N ASP A 139 -5.71 -28.38 -5.61
CA ASP A 139 -5.64 -27.33 -6.62
C ASP A 139 -4.56 -26.34 -6.21
N VAL A 140 -3.60 -26.09 -7.12
CA VAL A 140 -2.50 -25.14 -6.92
C VAL A 140 -2.74 -23.97 -7.86
N GLN A 141 -3.14 -22.85 -7.30
CA GLN A 141 -3.31 -21.60 -8.03
C GLN A 141 -2.10 -20.70 -7.81
N VAL A 142 -1.38 -20.40 -8.88
CA VAL A 142 -0.28 -19.43 -8.89
C VAL A 142 -0.82 -18.12 -9.46
N THR A 143 -0.64 -17.03 -8.72
CA THR A 143 -1.02 -15.69 -9.16
C THR A 143 0.19 -14.78 -9.06
N ASP A 144 0.61 -14.22 -10.19
CA ASP A 144 1.68 -13.23 -10.26
C ASP A 144 1.15 -11.84 -9.96
N TYR A 145 1.94 -11.03 -9.26
CA TYR A 145 1.64 -9.63 -9.01
C TYR A 145 2.91 -8.80 -8.88
N THR A 146 2.82 -7.53 -9.26
CA THR A 146 3.90 -6.58 -9.06
C THR A 146 3.74 -5.90 -7.70
N GLN A 147 4.76 -5.99 -6.85
CA GLN A 147 4.85 -5.21 -5.63
C GLN A 147 5.62 -3.93 -5.91
N GLY A 148 5.01 -2.78 -5.63
CA GLY A 148 5.65 -1.47 -5.65
C GLY A 148 6.07 -1.07 -4.24
N THR A 149 7.30 -0.58 -4.12
CA THR A 149 7.81 0.08 -2.92
C THR A 149 8.02 1.55 -3.25
N PHE A 150 7.21 2.41 -2.67
CA PHE A 150 7.30 3.87 -2.83
C PHE A 150 8.11 4.45 -1.68
N ILE A 151 9.20 5.14 -2.03
CA ILE A 151 10.17 5.71 -1.10
C ILE A 151 10.14 7.22 -1.28
N VAL A 152 10.01 7.94 -0.19
CA VAL A 152 10.11 9.41 -0.15
C VAL A 152 11.15 9.80 0.87
N ASP A 153 12.08 10.64 0.44
CA ASP A 153 13.16 11.20 1.25
C ASP A 153 13.01 12.72 1.35
N MET A 154 13.25 13.26 2.54
CA MET A 154 13.56 14.67 2.73
C MET A 154 15.07 14.82 2.83
N VAL A 155 15.64 15.58 1.92
CA VAL A 155 17.08 15.80 1.78
C VAL A 155 17.42 17.21 2.24
N ASP A 156 18.34 17.33 3.18
CA ASP A 156 18.94 18.60 3.57
C ASP A 156 19.92 19.04 2.45
N PRO A 157 19.64 20.14 1.72
CA PRO A 157 20.48 20.56 0.60
C PRO A 157 21.88 21.03 1.04
N ALA A 158 22.03 21.51 2.29
CA ALA A 158 23.31 21.97 2.81
C ALA A 158 24.23 20.79 3.14
N LYS A 159 23.69 19.70 3.66
CA LYS A 159 24.41 18.47 3.99
C LYS A 159 24.42 17.45 2.86
N ASN A 160 23.59 17.66 1.83
CA ASN A 160 23.36 16.74 0.71
C ASN A 160 23.09 15.30 1.18
N ARG A 161 22.26 15.14 2.23
CA ARG A 161 21.90 13.84 2.79
C ARG A 161 20.43 13.82 3.18
N SER A 162 19.84 12.62 3.13
CA SER A 162 18.49 12.40 3.64
C SER A 162 18.47 12.58 5.15
N VAL A 163 17.55 13.41 5.65
CA VAL A 163 17.28 13.63 7.08
C VAL A 163 15.98 12.97 7.53
N TRP A 164 15.13 12.59 6.58
CA TRP A 164 13.93 11.81 6.84
C TRP A 164 13.61 10.92 5.64
N ARG A 165 13.14 9.71 5.92
CA ARG A 165 12.75 8.72 4.92
C ARG A 165 11.48 8.03 5.33
N SER A 166 10.58 7.83 4.38
CA SER A 166 9.41 6.98 4.53
C SER A 166 9.28 6.00 3.38
N VAL A 167 8.89 4.79 3.71
CA VAL A 167 8.75 3.68 2.77
C VAL A 167 7.38 3.06 2.92
N THR A 168 6.63 2.96 1.82
CA THR A 168 5.37 2.24 1.76
C THR A 168 5.44 1.13 0.70
N GLN A 169 4.71 0.05 0.93
CA GLN A 169 4.63 -1.05 -0.01
C GLN A 169 3.17 -1.34 -0.36
N SER A 170 2.90 -1.54 -1.65
CA SER A 170 1.57 -1.89 -2.13
C SER A 170 1.65 -2.86 -3.31
N LYS A 171 0.57 -3.61 -3.52
CA LYS A 171 0.39 -4.34 -4.78
C LYS A 171 0.02 -3.33 -5.87
N MET A 172 0.82 -3.28 -6.92
CA MET A 172 0.56 -2.39 -8.05
C MET A 172 -0.42 -3.03 -9.02
N LYS A 173 -1.42 -2.26 -9.40
CA LYS A 173 -2.32 -2.57 -10.51
C LYS A 173 -2.05 -1.54 -11.61
N GLY A 174 -2.08 -1.94 -12.88
CA GLY A 174 -1.67 -1.08 -14.00
C GLY A 174 -2.37 0.27 -14.10
N GLU A 175 -3.60 0.39 -13.56
CA GLU A 175 -4.38 1.63 -13.58
C GLU A 175 -4.11 2.57 -12.39
N MET A 176 -3.42 2.12 -11.34
CA MET A 176 -3.23 2.92 -10.11
C MET A 176 -2.51 4.26 -10.36
N LEU A 177 -1.56 4.26 -11.30
CA LEU A 177 -0.80 5.47 -11.64
C LEU A 177 -1.52 6.40 -12.64
N LYS A 178 -2.74 6.05 -13.05
CA LYS A 178 -3.62 6.89 -13.86
C LYS A 178 -4.69 7.60 -13.02
N ASP A 179 -5.00 7.06 -11.84
CA ASP A 179 -6.00 7.59 -10.92
C ASP A 179 -5.37 8.55 -9.92
N GLN A 180 -5.68 9.84 -10.04
CA GLN A 180 -5.14 10.89 -9.17
C GLN A 180 -5.52 10.67 -7.70
N ALA A 181 -6.74 10.24 -7.40
CA ALA A 181 -7.19 10.02 -6.03
C ALA A 181 -6.39 8.92 -5.31
N THR A 182 -6.01 7.88 -6.05
CA THR A 182 -5.13 6.81 -5.54
C THR A 182 -3.73 7.34 -5.25
N ILE A 183 -3.17 8.16 -6.16
CA ILE A 183 -1.84 8.77 -5.99
C ILE A 183 -1.84 9.73 -4.80
N ASP A 184 -2.86 10.57 -4.66
CA ASP A 184 -3.03 11.50 -3.53
C ASP A 184 -3.12 10.77 -2.20
N SER A 185 -3.83 9.65 -2.18
CA SER A 185 -3.94 8.80 -0.98
C SER A 185 -2.60 8.18 -0.59
N ALA A 186 -1.81 7.75 -1.58
CA ALA A 186 -0.46 7.23 -1.36
C ALA A 186 0.50 8.33 -0.87
N ALA A 187 0.41 9.55 -1.42
CA ALA A 187 1.21 10.69 -0.99
C ALA A 187 0.89 11.09 0.46
N ARG A 188 -0.40 11.19 0.81
CA ARG A 188 -0.81 11.45 2.20
C ARG A 188 -0.36 10.36 3.16
N LEU A 189 -0.41 9.10 2.72
CA LEU A 189 0.00 7.96 3.54
C LEU A 189 1.51 7.99 3.80
N VAL A 190 2.34 8.15 2.76
CA VAL A 190 3.80 8.13 2.90
C VAL A 190 4.30 9.32 3.72
N LEU A 191 3.65 10.47 3.64
CA LEU A 191 3.98 11.69 4.40
C LEU A 191 3.26 11.79 5.75
N LYS A 192 2.51 10.77 6.16
CA LYS A 192 1.64 10.84 7.37
C LYS A 192 2.40 11.27 8.62
N ASP A 193 3.57 10.70 8.82
CA ASP A 193 4.38 10.90 10.03
C ASP A 193 5.53 11.92 9.79
N PHE A 194 5.39 12.80 8.80
CA PHE A 194 6.28 13.94 8.55
C PHE A 194 5.57 15.25 8.98
N PRO A 195 6.28 16.18 9.67
CA PRO A 195 7.59 16.02 10.28
C PRO A 195 7.55 15.10 11.51
N PRO A 196 8.68 14.45 11.86
CA PRO A 196 8.74 13.64 13.05
C PRO A 196 8.55 14.49 14.30
N GLY A 197 7.85 13.94 15.31
CA GLY A 197 7.58 14.67 16.56
C GLY A 197 6.44 15.69 16.50
N ALA A 198 5.80 15.90 15.36
CA ALA A 198 4.58 16.69 15.30
C ALA A 198 3.51 16.04 16.19
N VAL A 199 3.15 16.72 17.29
CA VAL A 199 2.09 16.30 18.19
C VAL A 199 0.83 16.18 17.35
N LYS A 200 0.23 14.99 17.30
CA LYS A 200 -1.11 14.82 16.74
C LYS A 200 -2.06 15.69 17.58
N THR A 201 -2.34 16.89 17.11
CA THR A 201 -3.55 17.59 17.59
C THR A 201 -4.70 16.73 17.10
N ALA A 202 -5.29 15.95 18.04
CA ALA A 202 -6.52 15.25 17.80
C ALA A 202 -7.62 16.29 17.51
N PRO A 203 -8.50 16.04 16.54
CA PRO A 203 -9.65 16.89 16.29
C PRO A 203 -10.64 16.87 17.44
#